data_c731d84300893bdfdd306efbc2679a05
#
_entry.id   c731d84300893bdfdd306efbc2679a05
#
_cell.length_a   1.000
_cell.length_b   1.000
_cell.length_c   1.000
_cell.angle_alpha   90.00
_cell.angle_beta   90.00
_cell.angle_gamma   90.00
#
_symmetry.space_group_name_H-M   'P 1'
#
loop_
_entity.id
_entity.type
_entity.pdbx_description
1 polymer ?
#
loop_
_entity_poly.entity_id
_entity_poly.type
_entity_poly.pdbx_seq_one_letter_code
_entity_poly.pdbx_strand_id
1 'polypeptide(L)'
;TYQSQLDEFATRVRKVCDPGQSQPAALMALNRVLYREEHFRGDKTNYYDPQNSYLNRVIDRRLGNPLSLCLVYLFVARRLGLPVTGVGMPGHFILRLQSPAFTIYVDAFNGGNFLTHSDCATRLKRCGYGIDAGFLSTTTPRRTLMRICSNLHQIYQKSRHLRERDRIQKYLIKLAC
;
A
#
# COMPACT_ATOMS: atom_id res chain seq x y z
N THR A 1 -4.08 -12.44 -16.91
CA THR A 1 -4.16 -12.61 -15.43
C THR A 1 -3.74 -11.32 -14.71
N TYR A 2 -4.07 -11.16 -13.41
CA TYR A 2 -3.59 -10.01 -12.60
C TYR A 2 -2.06 -10.03 -12.43
N GLN A 3 -1.44 -11.19 -12.40
CA GLN A 3 0.02 -11.31 -12.40
C GLN A 3 0.61 -10.70 -13.69
N SER A 4 0.04 -11.02 -14.85
CA SER A 4 0.51 -10.46 -16.13
C SER A 4 0.35 -8.94 -16.20
N GLN A 5 -0.71 -8.37 -15.61
CA GLN A 5 -0.85 -6.91 -15.53
C GLN A 5 0.23 -6.27 -14.65
N LEU A 6 0.55 -6.88 -13.52
CA LEU A 6 1.64 -6.41 -12.65
C LEU A 6 3.01 -6.53 -13.34
N ASP A 7 3.22 -7.57 -14.14
CA ASP A 7 4.43 -7.75 -14.96
C ASP A 7 4.52 -6.69 -16.06
N GLU A 8 3.40 -6.35 -16.67
CA GLU A 8 3.30 -5.27 -17.66
C GLU A 8 3.63 -3.91 -17.04
N PHE A 9 3.07 -3.58 -15.88
CA PHE A 9 3.43 -2.34 -15.17
C PHE A 9 4.92 -2.26 -14.90
N ALA A 10 5.54 -3.33 -14.39
CA ALA A 10 6.98 -3.37 -14.16
C ALA A 10 7.78 -3.21 -15.46
N THR A 11 7.32 -3.81 -16.56
CA THR A 11 7.96 -3.68 -17.87
C THR A 11 7.89 -2.23 -18.37
N ARG A 12 6.76 -1.56 -18.19
CA ARG A 12 6.60 -0.14 -18.54
C ARG A 12 7.51 0.76 -17.69
N VAL A 13 7.64 0.47 -16.40
CA VAL A 13 8.59 1.20 -15.54
C VAL A 13 10.02 1.05 -16.06
N ARG A 14 10.46 -0.18 -16.44
CA ARG A 14 11.79 -0.41 -17.01
C ARG A 14 12.03 0.36 -18.30
N LYS A 15 11.01 0.56 -19.13
CA LYS A 15 11.13 1.31 -20.40
C LYS A 15 11.35 2.82 -20.20
N VAL A 16 10.87 3.38 -19.09
CA VAL A 16 11.01 4.82 -18.77
C VAL A 16 12.10 5.09 -17.73
N CYS A 17 12.79 4.04 -17.30
CA CYS A 17 13.87 4.08 -16.34
C CYS A 17 15.17 3.69 -17.04
N ASP A 18 16.15 4.57 -17.09
CA ASP A 18 17.43 4.25 -17.72
C ASP A 18 18.19 3.15 -16.95
N PRO A 19 18.91 2.26 -17.66
CA PRO A 19 19.77 1.27 -17.01
C PRO A 19 20.78 1.96 -16.07
N GLY A 20 20.80 1.54 -14.79
CA GLY A 20 21.71 2.13 -13.80
C GLY A 20 21.19 3.36 -13.06
N GLN A 21 19.96 3.79 -13.31
CA GLN A 21 19.34 4.87 -12.53
C GLN A 21 19.30 4.58 -11.03
N SER A 22 19.32 5.66 -10.24
CA SER A 22 19.23 5.59 -8.79
C SER A 22 17.87 5.04 -8.35
N GLN A 23 17.83 4.41 -7.16
CA GLN A 23 16.57 3.92 -6.58
C GLN A 23 15.47 5.00 -6.46
N PRO A 24 15.77 6.26 -6.07
CA PRO A 24 14.78 7.34 -6.11
C PRO A 24 14.20 7.61 -7.50
N ALA A 25 15.05 7.59 -8.54
CA ALA A 25 14.57 7.76 -9.93
C ALA A 25 13.66 6.62 -10.37
N ALA A 26 13.96 5.38 -9.98
CA ALA A 26 13.10 4.23 -10.22
C ALA A 26 11.74 4.36 -9.49
N LEU A 27 11.69 4.92 -8.26
CA LEU A 27 10.42 5.24 -7.59
C LEU A 27 9.63 6.32 -8.34
N MET A 28 10.31 7.35 -8.88
CA MET A 28 9.63 8.37 -9.69
C MET A 28 9.02 7.78 -10.97
N ALA A 29 9.76 6.89 -11.65
CA ALA A 29 9.25 6.17 -12.82
C ALA A 29 8.06 5.27 -12.46
N LEU A 30 8.10 4.57 -11.32
CA LEU A 30 7.02 3.75 -10.82
C LEU A 30 5.79 4.60 -10.49
N ASN A 31 5.96 5.74 -9.83
CA ASN A 31 4.89 6.71 -9.57
C ASN A 31 4.26 7.22 -10.87
N ARG A 32 5.08 7.54 -11.87
CA ARG A 32 4.59 7.96 -13.19
C ARG A 32 3.68 6.89 -13.80
N VAL A 33 4.15 5.63 -13.86
CA VAL A 33 3.36 4.54 -14.45
C VAL A 33 2.08 4.31 -13.67
N LEU A 34 2.13 4.13 -12.35
CA LEU A 34 0.94 3.78 -11.58
C LEU A 34 -0.08 4.91 -11.46
N TYR A 35 0.37 6.15 -11.22
CA TYR A 35 -0.56 7.23 -10.89
C TYR A 35 -0.90 8.16 -12.05
N ARG A 36 0.04 8.39 -12.98
CA ARG A 36 -0.22 9.28 -14.12
C ARG A 36 -0.72 8.53 -15.36
N GLU A 37 -0.20 7.32 -15.63
CA GLU A 37 -0.55 6.56 -16.82
C GLU A 37 -1.69 5.56 -16.53
N GLU A 38 -1.60 4.80 -15.44
CA GLU A 38 -2.62 3.82 -15.04
C GLU A 38 -3.73 4.40 -14.16
N HIS A 39 -3.60 5.65 -13.70
CA HIS A 39 -4.61 6.39 -12.93
C HIS A 39 -5.03 5.72 -11.62
N PHE A 40 -4.16 4.95 -10.97
CA PHE A 40 -4.43 4.45 -9.63
C PHE A 40 -4.63 5.62 -8.66
N ARG A 41 -5.67 5.53 -7.82
CA ARG A 41 -5.96 6.57 -6.83
C ARG A 41 -6.68 6.03 -5.60
N GLY A 42 -6.58 6.77 -4.51
CA GLY A 42 -7.35 6.49 -3.29
C GLY A 42 -8.84 6.76 -3.49
N ASP A 43 -9.69 5.82 -3.08
CA ASP A 43 -11.13 6.03 -3.06
C ASP A 43 -11.50 6.86 -1.83
N LYS A 44 -11.61 8.17 -2.01
CA LYS A 44 -11.98 9.12 -0.95
C LYS A 44 -13.48 9.24 -0.78
N THR A 45 -14.25 8.89 -1.81
CA THR A 45 -15.72 9.01 -1.82
C THR A 45 -16.36 7.81 -1.13
N ASN A 46 -15.91 6.60 -1.46
CA ASN A 46 -16.42 5.34 -0.92
C ASN A 46 -15.34 4.59 -0.15
N TYR A 47 -14.68 5.27 0.80
CA TYR A 47 -13.51 4.74 1.51
C TYR A 47 -13.75 3.34 2.13
N TYR A 48 -14.96 3.09 2.64
CA TYR A 48 -15.34 1.83 3.28
C TYR A 48 -15.97 0.80 2.32
N ASP A 49 -15.91 1.01 1.00
CA ASP A 49 -16.29 -0.03 0.03
C ASP A 49 -15.33 -1.24 0.19
N PRO A 50 -15.86 -2.45 0.49
CA PRO A 50 -15.02 -3.64 0.62
C PRO A 50 -14.22 -3.96 -0.64
N GLN A 51 -14.68 -3.54 -1.83
CA GLN A 51 -13.95 -3.70 -3.09
C GLN A 51 -12.58 -2.98 -3.08
N ASN A 52 -12.41 -1.95 -2.26
CA ASN A 52 -11.13 -1.26 -2.08
C ASN A 52 -10.07 -2.10 -1.39
N SER A 53 -10.43 -3.26 -0.82
CA SER A 53 -9.51 -4.18 -0.13
C SER A 53 -9.15 -5.41 -0.97
N TYR A 54 -9.89 -5.72 -2.02
CA TYR A 54 -9.63 -6.87 -2.89
C TYR A 54 -8.73 -6.48 -4.06
N LEU A 55 -7.51 -7.05 -4.12
CA LEU A 55 -6.50 -6.64 -5.10
C LEU A 55 -6.96 -6.74 -6.56
N ASN A 56 -7.69 -7.79 -6.91
CA ASN A 56 -8.28 -7.93 -8.24
C ASN A 56 -9.20 -6.74 -8.57
N ARG A 57 -10.07 -6.37 -7.64
CA ARG A 57 -11.00 -5.23 -7.83
C ARG A 57 -10.26 -3.89 -7.85
N VAL A 58 -9.21 -3.77 -7.04
CA VAL A 58 -8.35 -2.56 -7.04
C VAL A 58 -7.62 -2.41 -8.38
N ILE A 59 -7.08 -3.50 -8.93
CA ILE A 59 -6.43 -3.49 -10.23
C ILE A 59 -7.43 -3.19 -11.35
N ASP A 60 -8.62 -3.78 -11.35
CA ASP A 60 -9.66 -3.53 -12.36
C ASP A 60 -10.16 -2.08 -12.33
N ARG A 61 -10.43 -1.55 -11.14
CA ARG A 61 -11.07 -0.23 -10.94
C ARG A 61 -10.06 0.93 -10.86
N ARG A 62 -8.77 0.64 -10.66
CA ARG A 62 -7.74 1.64 -10.34
C ARG A 62 -8.03 2.44 -9.07
N LEU A 63 -8.89 1.91 -8.21
CA LEU A 63 -9.34 2.52 -6.95
C LEU A 63 -9.05 1.58 -5.79
N GLY A 64 -8.54 2.11 -4.67
CA GLY A 64 -8.24 1.30 -3.50
C GLY A 64 -8.14 2.10 -2.21
N ASN A 65 -7.96 1.39 -1.10
CA ASN A 65 -7.61 1.97 0.18
C ASN A 65 -6.07 2.10 0.34
N PRO A 66 -5.57 2.75 1.40
CA PRO A 66 -4.12 2.92 1.59
C PRO A 66 -3.33 1.62 1.52
N LEU A 67 -3.85 0.54 2.11
CA LEU A 67 -3.14 -0.72 2.21
C LEU A 67 -3.12 -1.46 0.87
N SER A 68 -4.24 -1.54 0.17
CA SER A 68 -4.34 -2.25 -1.11
C SER A 68 -3.53 -1.57 -2.22
N LEU A 69 -3.52 -0.24 -2.27
CA LEU A 69 -2.69 0.52 -3.20
C LEU A 69 -1.20 0.33 -2.90
N CYS A 70 -0.82 0.30 -1.61
CA CYS A 70 0.55 -0.05 -1.23
C CYS A 70 0.92 -1.47 -1.66
N LEU A 71 0.00 -2.44 -1.64
CA LEU A 71 0.29 -3.79 -2.12
C LEU A 71 0.50 -3.84 -3.64
N VAL A 72 -0.30 -3.13 -4.43
CA VAL A 72 -0.06 -3.01 -5.88
C VAL A 72 1.35 -2.45 -6.12
N TYR A 73 1.69 -1.36 -5.44
CA TYR A 73 3.02 -0.74 -5.52
C TYR A 73 4.14 -1.71 -5.14
N LEU A 74 4.00 -2.42 -4.00
CA LEU A 74 4.98 -3.39 -3.52
C LEU A 74 5.21 -4.53 -4.53
N PHE A 75 4.15 -5.02 -5.14
CA PHE A 75 4.26 -6.10 -6.13
C PHE A 75 4.98 -5.65 -7.40
N VAL A 76 4.77 -4.42 -7.85
CA VAL A 76 5.52 -3.86 -8.98
C VAL A 76 6.97 -3.56 -8.56
N ALA A 77 7.19 -2.92 -7.41
CA ALA A 77 8.52 -2.61 -6.89
C ALA A 77 9.39 -3.87 -6.72
N ARG A 78 8.79 -4.98 -6.24
CA ARG A 78 9.49 -6.28 -6.11
C ARG A 78 9.95 -6.83 -7.45
N ARG A 79 9.15 -6.66 -8.51
CA ARG A 79 9.50 -7.07 -9.89
C ARG A 79 10.65 -6.23 -10.48
N LEU A 80 10.83 -5.04 -9.96
CA LEU A 80 11.94 -4.13 -10.31
C LEU A 80 13.18 -4.35 -9.44
N GLY A 81 13.13 -5.25 -8.44
CA GLY A 81 14.24 -5.45 -7.51
C GLY A 81 14.41 -4.30 -6.51
N LEU A 82 13.41 -3.43 -6.34
CA LEU A 82 13.49 -2.31 -5.41
C LEU A 82 13.21 -2.78 -3.97
N PRO A 83 14.05 -2.41 -2.98
CA PRO A 83 13.92 -2.82 -1.58
C PRO A 83 12.85 -1.99 -0.84
N VAL A 84 11.64 -1.98 -1.41
CA VAL A 84 10.50 -1.28 -0.82
C VAL A 84 9.78 -2.19 0.17
N THR A 85 9.42 -1.65 1.32
CA THR A 85 8.70 -2.36 2.39
C THR A 85 7.45 -1.60 2.81
N GLY A 86 6.48 -2.31 3.39
CA GLY A 86 5.28 -1.69 3.96
C GLY A 86 5.52 -1.15 5.37
N VAL A 87 4.86 -0.05 5.71
CA VAL A 87 4.86 0.57 7.04
C VAL A 87 3.42 0.77 7.50
N GLY A 88 3.07 0.12 8.60
CA GLY A 88 1.72 0.11 9.14
C GLY A 88 1.49 1.22 10.17
N MET A 89 1.23 2.44 9.73
CA MET A 89 0.90 3.55 10.63
C MET A 89 -0.52 3.41 11.22
N PRO A 90 -0.78 3.97 12.42
CA PRO A 90 -2.13 4.17 12.92
C PRO A 90 -3.00 4.92 11.89
N GLY A 91 -4.16 4.37 11.56
CA GLY A 91 -5.09 4.96 10.59
C GLY A 91 -4.62 5.03 9.14
N HIS A 92 -3.38 4.62 8.82
CA HIS A 92 -2.83 4.71 7.47
C HIS A 92 -1.83 3.58 7.17
N PHE A 93 -1.51 3.40 5.89
CA PHE A 93 -0.46 2.48 5.44
C PHE A 93 0.36 3.17 4.36
N ILE A 94 1.67 3.15 4.49
CA ILE A 94 2.61 3.77 3.56
C ILE A 94 3.72 2.77 3.19
N LEU A 95 4.59 3.19 2.31
CA LEU A 95 5.75 2.41 1.88
C LEU A 95 7.04 3.09 2.33
N ARG A 96 8.09 2.30 2.49
CA ARG A 96 9.43 2.78 2.81
C ARG A 96 10.45 2.15 1.87
N LEU A 97 11.24 2.97 1.20
CA LEU A 97 12.51 2.62 0.60
C LEU A 97 13.61 3.08 1.55
N GLN A 98 14.46 2.17 1.98
CA GLN A 98 15.59 2.48 2.87
C GLN A 98 16.91 2.05 2.23
N SER A 99 17.88 2.94 2.22
CA SER A 99 19.27 2.67 1.89
C SER A 99 20.21 3.24 2.99
N PRO A 100 21.50 2.93 2.99
CA PRO A 100 22.44 3.54 3.94
C PRO A 100 22.49 5.07 3.88
N ALA A 101 22.22 5.65 2.70
CA ALA A 101 22.34 7.09 2.47
C ALA A 101 21.02 7.87 2.68
N PHE A 102 19.85 7.21 2.58
CA PHE A 102 18.56 7.90 2.66
C PHE A 102 17.42 6.95 3.04
N THR A 103 16.35 7.55 3.53
CA THR A 103 15.05 6.90 3.69
C THR A 103 13.97 7.75 3.03
N ILE A 104 13.18 7.14 2.15
CA ILE A 104 12.05 7.76 1.47
C ILE A 104 10.78 6.99 1.84
N TYR A 105 9.75 7.70 2.24
CA TYR A 105 8.41 7.13 2.39
C TYR A 105 7.54 7.50 1.18
N VAL A 106 6.59 6.62 0.85
CA VAL A 106 5.67 6.82 -0.29
C VAL A 106 4.23 6.64 0.17
N ASP A 107 3.40 7.63 -0.05
CA ASP A 107 1.97 7.57 0.23
C ASP A 107 1.19 7.18 -1.04
N ALA A 108 0.98 5.89 -1.21
CA ALA A 108 0.29 5.31 -2.36
C ALA A 108 -1.17 5.79 -2.50
N PHE A 109 -1.85 6.07 -1.38
CA PHE A 109 -3.24 6.54 -1.37
C PHE A 109 -3.38 7.98 -1.89
N ASN A 110 -2.34 8.79 -1.68
CA ASN A 110 -2.28 10.16 -2.14
C ASN A 110 -1.35 10.31 -3.36
N GLY A 111 -1.46 9.42 -4.34
CA GLY A 111 -0.80 9.53 -5.64
C GLY A 111 0.70 9.29 -5.62
N GLY A 112 1.20 8.50 -4.67
CA GLY A 112 2.61 8.18 -4.56
C GLY A 112 3.46 9.34 -4.03
N ASN A 113 2.89 10.28 -3.30
CA ASN A 113 3.62 11.41 -2.71
C ASN A 113 4.78 10.91 -1.86
N PHE A 114 5.96 11.46 -2.11
CA PHE A 114 7.13 11.21 -1.28
C PHE A 114 7.03 11.99 0.03
N LEU A 115 7.34 11.32 1.12
CA LEU A 115 7.30 11.86 2.46
C LEU A 115 8.66 11.68 3.12
N THR A 116 9.03 12.65 3.94
CA THR A 116 10.15 12.57 4.87
C THR A 116 9.71 11.93 6.19
N HIS A 117 10.68 11.59 7.05
CA HIS A 117 10.39 11.17 8.42
C HIS A 117 9.58 12.23 9.19
N SER A 118 9.90 13.51 8.99
CA SER A 118 9.20 14.64 9.61
C SER A 118 7.74 14.75 9.16
N ASP A 119 7.46 14.49 7.87
CA ASP A 119 6.09 14.47 7.34
C ASP A 119 5.26 13.37 8.02
N CYS A 120 5.85 12.17 8.15
CA CYS A 120 5.22 11.04 8.83
C CYS A 120 4.96 11.36 10.32
N ALA A 121 5.93 11.94 11.02
CA ALA A 121 5.79 12.34 12.42
C ALA A 121 4.70 13.41 12.60
N THR A 122 4.63 14.40 11.71
CA THR A 122 3.60 15.43 11.71
C THR A 122 2.21 14.83 11.53
N ARG A 123 2.08 13.85 10.62
CA ARG A 123 0.82 13.13 10.41
C ARG A 123 0.38 12.35 11.64
N LEU A 124 1.30 11.64 12.30
CA LEU A 124 1.02 10.91 13.56
C LEU A 124 0.51 11.86 14.64
N LYS A 125 1.18 12.99 14.85
CA LYS A 125 0.76 14.02 15.82
C LYS A 125 -0.64 14.55 15.54
N ARG A 126 -0.98 14.84 14.27
CA ARG A 126 -2.33 15.31 13.89
C ARG A 126 -3.43 14.28 14.18
N CYS A 127 -3.08 12.98 14.19
CA CYS A 127 -4.00 11.90 14.54
C CYS A 127 -4.01 11.60 16.05
N GLY A 128 -3.36 12.40 16.88
CA GLY A 128 -3.31 12.24 18.34
C GLY A 128 -2.31 11.19 18.83
N TYR A 129 -1.40 10.72 17.97
CA TYR A 129 -0.36 9.75 18.36
C TYR A 129 0.95 10.47 18.71
N GLY A 130 1.62 9.99 19.75
CA GLY A 130 2.99 10.39 20.04
C GLY A 130 3.97 9.95 18.95
N ILE A 131 5.20 10.47 18.99
CA ILE A 131 6.28 10.01 18.12
C ILE A 131 6.88 8.75 18.73
N ASP A 132 6.36 7.59 18.33
CA ASP A 132 6.96 6.30 18.62
C ASP A 132 7.63 5.78 17.34
N ALA A 133 8.94 5.51 17.42
CA ALA A 133 9.71 4.93 16.33
C ALA A 133 9.10 3.61 15.80
N GLY A 134 8.37 2.88 16.64
CA GLY A 134 7.65 1.66 16.28
C GLY A 134 6.58 1.89 15.21
N PHE A 135 5.97 3.07 15.14
CA PHE A 135 4.96 3.39 14.12
C PHE A 135 5.50 3.51 12.70
N LEU A 136 6.81 3.69 12.53
CA LEU A 136 7.47 3.73 11.23
C LEU A 136 8.29 2.45 10.95
N SER A 137 8.15 1.44 11.78
CA SER A 137 8.76 0.12 11.55
C SER A 137 8.09 -0.62 10.40
N THR A 138 8.89 -1.44 9.70
CA THR A 138 8.38 -2.27 8.61
C THR A 138 7.43 -3.34 9.14
N THR A 139 6.41 -3.63 8.36
CA THR A 139 5.44 -4.68 8.65
C THR A 139 5.80 -5.98 7.92
N THR A 140 5.50 -7.11 8.53
CA THR A 140 5.64 -8.42 7.91
C THR A 140 4.44 -8.71 6.97
N PRO A 141 4.58 -9.64 6.00
CA PRO A 141 3.46 -10.08 5.17
C PRO A 141 2.26 -10.57 6.00
N ARG A 142 2.52 -11.32 7.07
CA ARG A 142 1.47 -11.83 7.97
C ARG A 142 0.71 -10.67 8.65
N ARG A 143 1.41 -9.68 9.20
CA ARG A 143 0.79 -8.50 9.81
C ARG A 143 0.01 -7.68 8.79
N THR A 144 0.51 -7.59 7.56
CA THR A 144 -0.19 -6.91 6.45
C THR A 144 -1.50 -7.63 6.12
N LEU A 145 -1.50 -8.97 5.98
CA LEU A 145 -2.70 -9.76 5.77
C LEU A 145 -3.69 -9.65 6.93
N MET A 146 -3.22 -9.72 8.16
CA MET A 146 -4.07 -9.50 9.36
C MET A 146 -4.77 -8.14 9.29
N ARG A 147 -4.06 -7.10 8.87
CA ARG A 147 -4.64 -5.75 8.75
C ARG A 147 -5.69 -5.65 7.64
N ILE A 148 -5.48 -6.33 6.49
CA ILE A 148 -6.51 -6.43 5.43
C ILE A 148 -7.76 -7.09 6.00
N CYS A 149 -7.59 -8.25 6.64
CA CYS A 149 -8.71 -8.99 7.23
C CYS A 149 -9.42 -8.18 8.32
N SER A 150 -8.68 -7.49 9.20
CA SER A 150 -9.27 -6.63 10.24
C SER A 150 -10.09 -5.47 9.63
N ASN A 151 -9.57 -4.82 8.60
CA ASN A 151 -10.30 -3.77 7.90
C ASN A 151 -11.60 -4.31 7.26
N LEU A 152 -11.53 -5.42 6.55
CA LEU A 152 -12.71 -6.05 5.94
C LEU A 152 -13.71 -6.51 6.99
N HIS A 153 -13.25 -7.10 8.10
CA HIS A 153 -14.10 -7.51 9.20
C HIS A 153 -14.90 -6.33 9.76
N GLN A 154 -14.23 -5.20 10.02
CA GLN A 154 -14.90 -3.98 10.50
C GLN A 154 -15.89 -3.42 9.48
N ILE A 155 -15.55 -3.41 8.20
CA ILE A 155 -16.45 -2.95 7.12
C ILE A 155 -17.69 -3.82 7.08
N TYR A 156 -17.56 -5.15 7.04
CA TYR A 156 -18.69 -6.08 6.99
C TYR A 156 -19.53 -6.08 8.28
N GLN A 157 -18.89 -5.87 9.44
CA GLN A 157 -19.60 -5.70 10.70
C GLN A 157 -20.50 -4.45 10.67
N LYS A 158 -19.98 -3.32 10.21
CA LYS A 158 -20.73 -2.05 10.12
C LYS A 158 -21.83 -2.09 9.07
N SER A 159 -21.58 -2.73 7.94
CA SER A 159 -22.56 -2.88 6.85
C SER A 159 -23.52 -4.05 7.03
N ARG A 160 -23.45 -4.77 8.17
CA ARG A 160 -24.30 -5.92 8.51
C ARG A 160 -24.22 -7.10 7.52
N HIS A 161 -23.13 -7.22 6.80
CA HIS A 161 -22.85 -8.39 5.95
C HIS A 161 -22.24 -9.52 6.78
N LEU A 162 -23.08 -10.18 7.58
CA LEU A 162 -22.62 -11.11 8.63
C LEU A 162 -21.93 -12.36 8.07
N ARG A 163 -22.35 -12.87 6.91
CA ARG A 163 -21.72 -14.04 6.27
C ARG A 163 -20.27 -13.75 5.86
N GLU A 164 -20.03 -12.60 5.24
CA GLU A 164 -18.72 -12.14 4.82
C GLU A 164 -17.83 -11.85 6.04
N ARG A 165 -18.37 -11.19 7.06
CA ARG A 165 -17.69 -10.96 8.34
C ARG A 165 -17.21 -12.27 8.95
N ASP A 166 -18.07 -13.28 9.07
CA ASP A 166 -17.74 -14.56 9.70
C ASP A 166 -16.70 -15.34 8.90
N ARG A 167 -16.72 -15.22 7.56
CA ARG A 167 -15.66 -15.76 6.70
C ARG A 167 -14.32 -15.12 6.99
N ILE A 168 -14.29 -13.79 7.07
CA ILE A 168 -13.06 -13.03 7.38
C ILE A 168 -12.57 -13.34 8.80
N GLN A 169 -13.47 -13.50 9.77
CA GLN A 169 -13.12 -13.90 11.14
C GLN A 169 -12.33 -15.21 11.18
N LYS A 170 -12.70 -16.21 10.37
CA LYS A 170 -11.95 -17.48 10.29
C LYS A 170 -10.51 -17.27 9.79
N TYR A 171 -10.29 -16.34 8.86
CA TYR A 171 -8.93 -16.01 8.42
C TYR A 171 -8.13 -15.30 9.52
N LEU A 172 -8.75 -14.37 10.25
CA LEU A 172 -8.10 -13.69 11.37
C LEU A 172 -7.63 -14.68 12.44
N ILE A 173 -8.47 -15.65 12.82
CA ILE A 173 -8.12 -16.71 13.76
C ILE A 173 -6.90 -17.50 13.27
N LYS A 174 -6.91 -17.94 12.01
CA LYS A 174 -5.78 -18.69 11.42
C LYS A 174 -4.50 -17.86 11.33
N LEU A 175 -4.62 -16.56 11.15
CA LEU A 175 -3.46 -15.65 11.09
C LEU A 175 -2.96 -15.28 12.49
N ALA A 176 -3.72 -15.50 13.54
CA ALA A 176 -3.31 -15.24 14.93
C ALA A 176 -2.49 -16.40 15.54
N CYS A 177 -2.73 -17.63 15.08
CA CYS A 177 -1.92 -18.82 15.42
C CYS A 177 -0.62 -18.84 14.61
#